data_532cf1e0feb302f26d17e3dc88ae5b9f
#
_entry.id   532cf1e0feb302f26d17e3dc88ae5b9f
#
_cell.length_a   1.000
_cell.length_b   1.000
_cell.length_c   1.000
_cell.angle_alpha   90.00
_cell.angle_beta   90.00
_cell.angle_gamma   90.00
#
_symmetry.space_group_name_H-M   'P 1'
#
loop_
_entity.id
_entity.type
_entity.pdbx_description
1 polymer ?
#
loop_
_entity_poly.entity_id
_entity_poly.type
_entity_poly.pdbx_seq_one_letter_code
_entity_poly.pdbx_strand_id
1 'polypeptide(L)'
;IRVMIEDGWMLQLYPRSGLGFRHRLQLDNTVGVIDSDYFEAKNEGHILIKMTSDDLNGKMLSVQSGDAFAQGIFLPYGITVDDDADGQREGGFGSTTGK
;
A
#
# COMPACT_ATOMS: atom_id res chain seq x y z
N ILE A 1 -6.91 2.70 8.62
CA ILE A 1 -7.19 1.30 9.00
C ILE A 1 -5.91 0.52 9.16
N ARG A 2 -5.98 -0.57 9.84
CA ARG A 2 -4.91 -1.54 9.96
C ARG A 2 -5.50 -2.93 9.72
N VAL A 3 -4.66 -3.84 9.22
CA VAL A 3 -5.11 -5.17 8.83
C VAL A 3 -4.17 -6.21 9.43
N MET A 4 -4.74 -7.18 10.13
CA MET A 4 -3.98 -8.32 10.63
C MET A 4 -3.91 -9.38 9.53
N ILE A 5 -2.69 -9.72 9.11
CA ILE A 5 -2.46 -10.61 7.99
C ILE A 5 -1.64 -11.79 8.48
N GLU A 6 -2.03 -13.00 8.10
CA GLU A 6 -1.28 -14.21 8.43
C GLU A 6 0.08 -14.22 7.74
N ASP A 7 1.07 -14.81 8.38
CA ASP A 7 2.37 -15.02 7.75
C ASP A 7 2.21 -15.81 6.46
N GLY A 8 2.97 -15.43 5.44
CA GLY A 8 2.85 -16.02 4.12
C GLY A 8 1.80 -15.38 3.22
N TRP A 9 1.09 -14.39 3.73
CA TRP A 9 0.13 -13.62 2.95
C TRP A 9 0.52 -12.16 2.93
N MET A 10 0.08 -11.44 1.90
CA MET A 10 0.26 -10.00 1.80
C MET A 10 -1.00 -9.35 1.26
N LEU A 11 -1.15 -8.08 1.53
CA LEU A 11 -2.18 -7.24 0.93
C LEU A 11 -1.50 -6.36 -0.12
N GLN A 12 -1.96 -6.44 -1.35
CA GLN A 12 -1.49 -5.53 -2.41
C GLN A 12 -2.51 -4.45 -2.63
N LEU A 13 -2.04 -3.22 -2.77
CA LEU A 13 -2.88 -2.04 -2.90
C LEU A 13 -2.73 -1.45 -4.29
N TYR A 14 -3.88 -1.10 -4.87
CA TYR A 14 -3.97 -0.56 -6.22
C TYR A 14 -4.93 0.63 -6.24
N PRO A 15 -4.82 1.55 -7.21
CA PRO A 15 -5.87 2.54 -7.41
C PRO A 15 -7.16 1.85 -7.85
N ARG A 16 -8.29 2.47 -7.57
CA ARG A 16 -9.53 2.01 -8.21
C ARG A 16 -9.41 2.19 -9.71
N SER A 17 -9.87 1.18 -10.46
CA SER A 17 -9.67 1.17 -11.92
C SER A 17 -10.29 2.39 -12.60
N GLY A 18 -11.48 2.82 -12.18
CA GLY A 18 -12.12 4.00 -12.75
C GLY A 18 -11.28 5.26 -12.60
N LEU A 19 -10.66 5.45 -11.44
CA LEU A 19 -9.81 6.61 -11.21
C LEU A 19 -8.48 6.48 -11.96
N GLY A 20 -7.96 5.26 -12.07
CA GLY A 20 -6.75 5.03 -12.84
C GLY A 20 -6.95 5.36 -14.31
N PHE A 21 -8.07 4.93 -14.90
CA PHE A 21 -8.34 5.17 -16.30
C PHE A 21 -8.70 6.62 -16.61
N ARG A 22 -9.51 7.25 -15.75
CA ARG A 22 -10.01 8.62 -16.03
C ARG A 22 -9.02 9.71 -15.66
N HIS A 23 -8.24 9.49 -14.60
CA HIS A 23 -7.39 10.53 -14.02
C HIS A 23 -5.94 10.12 -13.91
N ARG A 24 -5.58 8.95 -14.40
CA ARG A 24 -4.24 8.39 -14.26
C ARG A 24 -3.78 8.40 -12.81
N LEU A 25 -4.71 8.13 -11.91
CA LEU A 25 -4.36 8.02 -10.50
C LEU A 25 -3.51 6.79 -10.28
N GLN A 26 -2.39 6.96 -9.61
CA GLN A 26 -1.45 5.86 -9.37
C GLN A 26 -0.82 6.02 -7.98
N LEU A 27 -0.46 4.88 -7.38
CA LEU A 27 0.33 4.93 -6.17
C LEU A 27 1.74 5.36 -6.53
N ASP A 28 2.34 6.21 -5.69
CA ASP A 28 3.70 6.71 -5.95
C ASP A 28 4.73 5.58 -5.98
N ASN A 29 4.46 4.48 -5.27
CA ASN A 29 5.31 3.30 -5.30
C ASN A 29 4.79 2.19 -6.23
N THR A 30 3.93 2.50 -7.18
CA THR A 30 3.29 1.63 -8.16
C THR A 30 2.31 0.64 -7.55
N VAL A 31 2.73 -0.24 -6.69
CA VAL A 31 1.89 -1.20 -5.97
C VAL A 31 2.28 -1.18 -4.51
N GLY A 32 1.34 -0.94 -3.63
CA GLY A 32 1.59 -1.01 -2.20
C GLY A 32 1.60 -2.47 -1.75
N VAL A 33 2.55 -2.82 -0.89
CA VAL A 33 2.65 -4.18 -0.35
C VAL A 33 2.67 -4.09 1.16
N ILE A 34 1.70 -4.74 1.77
CA ILE A 34 1.56 -4.82 3.23
C ILE A 34 1.66 -6.30 3.61
N ASP A 35 2.59 -6.64 4.47
CA ASP A 35 2.72 -8.02 4.96
C ASP A 35 2.38 -8.12 6.45
N SER A 36 2.57 -9.31 7.02
CA SER A 36 2.08 -9.58 8.37
C SER A 36 2.75 -8.72 9.45
N ASP A 37 4.01 -8.36 9.28
CA ASP A 37 4.74 -7.64 10.32
C ASP A 37 4.39 -6.16 10.38
N TYR A 38 3.72 -5.63 9.37
CA TYR A 38 3.33 -4.22 9.39
C TYR A 38 2.29 -3.91 10.47
N PHE A 39 1.50 -4.90 10.88
CA PHE A 39 0.49 -4.70 11.93
C PHE A 39 1.12 -4.17 13.22
N GLU A 40 2.35 -4.58 13.51
CA GLU A 40 3.06 -4.19 14.74
C GLU A 40 4.02 -3.02 14.52
N ALA A 41 3.91 -2.29 13.42
CA ALA A 41 4.75 -1.13 13.14
C ALA A 41 4.51 -0.04 14.18
N LYS A 42 5.47 0.87 14.31
CA LYS A 42 5.38 1.96 15.30
C LYS A 42 4.20 2.88 15.07
N ASN A 43 3.70 2.98 13.84
CA ASN A 43 2.50 3.74 13.53
C ASN A 43 1.22 2.92 13.73
N GLU A 44 1.29 1.84 14.50
CA GLU A 44 0.17 0.95 14.79
C GLU A 44 -0.37 0.22 13.57
N GLY A 45 0.46 0.03 12.54
CA GLY A 45 0.05 -0.64 11.32
C GLY A 45 -0.92 0.17 10.46
N HIS A 46 -1.01 1.47 10.70
CA HIS A 46 -1.89 2.34 9.93
C HIS A 46 -1.48 2.36 8.47
N ILE A 47 -2.39 1.98 7.58
CA ILE A 47 -2.12 1.93 6.14
C ILE A 47 -2.24 3.33 5.56
N LEU A 48 -1.14 3.81 5.00
CA LEU A 48 -1.05 5.11 4.36
C LEU A 48 -0.81 4.90 2.87
N ILE A 49 -1.52 5.65 2.04
CA ILE A 49 -1.41 5.53 0.60
C ILE A 49 -1.07 6.90 0.03
N LYS A 50 0.09 6.98 -0.62
CA LYS A 50 0.52 8.21 -1.29
C LYS A 50 0.32 8.04 -2.79
N MET A 51 -0.42 8.96 -3.38
CA MET A 51 -0.86 8.85 -4.76
C MET A 51 -0.62 10.14 -5.53
N THR A 52 -0.51 9.98 -6.84
CA THR A 52 -0.37 11.10 -7.76
C THR A 52 -1.37 10.92 -8.89
N SER A 53 -2.04 11.99 -9.28
CA SER A 53 -2.90 12.04 -10.46
C SER A 53 -2.15 12.80 -11.55
N ASP A 54 -2.01 12.14 -12.70
CA ASP A 54 -1.34 12.73 -13.88
C ASP A 54 -2.34 12.84 -15.01
N ASP A 55 -3.37 13.66 -14.79
CA ASP A 55 -4.46 13.82 -15.72
C ASP A 55 -4.08 14.82 -16.79
N LEU A 56 -3.85 14.33 -17.99
CA LEU A 56 -3.42 15.15 -19.13
C LEU A 56 -4.48 16.16 -19.60
N ASN A 57 -5.72 15.98 -19.15
CA ASN A 57 -6.80 16.92 -19.50
C ASN A 57 -6.87 18.11 -18.55
N GLY A 58 -5.96 18.21 -17.63
CA GLY A 58 -5.91 19.32 -16.68
C GLY A 58 -7.02 19.33 -15.65
N LYS A 59 -7.78 18.24 -15.54
CA LYS A 59 -8.85 18.15 -14.55
C LYS A 59 -8.26 17.77 -13.20
N MET A 60 -8.62 18.52 -12.18
CA MET A 60 -8.18 18.20 -10.84
C MET A 60 -9.04 17.11 -10.26
N LEU A 61 -8.42 16.01 -9.81
CA LEU A 61 -9.12 14.95 -9.10
C LEU A 61 -9.36 15.40 -7.66
N SER A 62 -10.60 15.30 -7.23
CA SER A 62 -10.97 15.56 -5.84
C SER A 62 -11.46 14.26 -5.20
N VAL A 63 -10.83 13.87 -4.10
CA VAL A 63 -11.22 12.69 -3.34
C VAL A 63 -11.56 13.14 -1.93
N GLN A 64 -12.77 12.84 -1.50
CA GLN A 64 -13.27 13.27 -0.21
C GLN A 64 -13.39 12.09 0.73
N SER A 65 -13.50 12.40 2.03
CA SER A 65 -13.72 11.36 3.03
C SER A 65 -14.96 10.54 2.68
N GLY A 66 -14.81 9.23 2.70
CA GLY A 66 -15.88 8.31 2.33
C GLY A 66 -15.83 7.84 0.88
N ASP A 67 -15.08 8.53 0.03
CA ASP A 67 -14.92 8.09 -1.35
C ASP A 67 -13.99 6.90 -1.43
N ALA A 68 -14.33 5.94 -2.28
CA ALA A 68 -13.48 4.80 -2.56
C ALA A 68 -12.44 5.21 -3.59
N PHE A 69 -11.14 5.15 -3.24
CA PHE A 69 -10.07 5.58 -4.14
C PHE A 69 -9.04 4.49 -4.42
N ALA A 70 -9.03 3.43 -3.63
CA ALA A 70 -8.06 2.35 -3.77
C ALA A 70 -8.74 1.01 -3.49
N GLN A 71 -8.08 -0.06 -3.87
CA GLN A 71 -8.55 -1.42 -3.61
C GLN A 71 -7.38 -2.27 -3.13
N GLY A 72 -7.70 -3.33 -2.40
CA GLY A 72 -6.70 -4.24 -1.89
C GLY A 72 -7.04 -5.68 -2.22
N ILE A 73 -6.02 -6.47 -2.47
CA ILE A 73 -6.16 -7.89 -2.78
C ILE A 73 -5.19 -8.66 -1.90
N PHE A 74 -5.69 -9.70 -1.21
CA PHE A 74 -4.83 -10.59 -0.43
C PHE A 74 -4.25 -11.66 -1.34
N LEU A 75 -2.94 -11.89 -1.24
CA LEU A 75 -2.23 -12.88 -2.03
C LEU A 75 -1.25 -13.63 -1.16
N PRO A 76 -1.05 -14.94 -1.40
CA PRO A 76 0.04 -15.68 -0.75
C PRO A 76 1.37 -15.32 -1.42
N TYR A 77 2.46 -15.45 -0.67
CA TYR A 77 3.79 -15.24 -1.23
C TYR A 77 4.79 -16.18 -0.54
N GLY A 78 5.92 -16.42 -1.23
CA GLY A 78 7.02 -17.18 -0.67
C GLY A 78 8.19 -16.28 -0.30
N ILE A 79 9.05 -16.79 0.55
CA ILE A 79 10.29 -16.15 0.94
C ILE A 79 11.44 -17.09 0.66
N THR A 80 12.66 -16.54 0.57
CA THR A 80 13.84 -17.38 0.43
C THR A 80 14.18 -18.04 1.75
N VAL A 81 14.93 -19.13 1.71
CA VAL A 81 15.31 -19.84 2.93
C VAL A 81 16.26 -19.02 3.81
N ASP A 82 16.93 -18.02 3.23
CA ASP A 82 17.89 -17.18 3.96
C ASP A 82 17.28 -15.88 4.45
N ASP A 83 15.96 -15.71 4.30
CA ASP A 83 15.29 -14.50 4.74
C ASP A 83 15.15 -14.49 6.26
N ASP A 84 15.74 -13.51 6.91
CA ASP A 84 15.70 -13.34 8.36
C ASP A 84 15.15 -11.97 8.77
N ALA A 85 14.31 -11.39 7.95
CA ALA A 85 13.73 -10.07 8.20
C ALA A 85 12.74 -10.14 9.37
N ASP A 86 13.25 -10.03 10.59
CA ASP A 86 12.46 -10.15 11.81
C ASP A 86 12.38 -8.85 12.60
N GLY A 87 12.87 -7.75 12.07
CA GLY A 87 12.83 -6.47 12.76
C GLY A 87 11.47 -5.81 12.74
N GLN A 88 11.20 -4.98 13.76
CA GLN A 88 9.99 -4.20 13.78
C GLN A 88 10.04 -3.09 12.72
N ARG A 89 8.94 -2.91 12.01
CA ARG A 89 8.85 -1.84 11.03
C ARG A 89 8.60 -0.50 11.71
N GLU A 90 9.13 0.55 11.11
CA GLU A 90 8.98 1.92 11.62
C GLU A 90 7.65 2.55 11.21
N GLY A 91 7.03 2.08 10.15
CA GLY A 91 5.82 2.65 9.58
C GLY A 91 5.76 2.41 8.09
N GLY A 92 5.18 3.31 7.33
CA GLY A 92 5.08 3.17 5.89
C GLY A 92 6.22 3.84 5.13
N PHE A 93 6.05 3.95 3.83
CA PHE A 93 6.90 4.75 2.93
C PHE A 93 8.39 4.42 3.01
N GLY A 94 8.71 3.13 2.92
CA GLY A 94 10.10 2.69 2.83
C GLY A 94 10.79 2.49 4.16
N SER A 95 10.04 2.39 5.25
CA SER A 95 10.61 2.21 6.58
C SER A 95 11.42 0.93 6.74
N THR A 96 11.29 -0.02 5.81
CA THR A 96 11.98 -1.30 5.89
C THR A 96 13.32 -1.33 5.18
N THR A 97 13.67 -0.28 4.47
CA THR A 97 14.90 -0.31 3.68
C THR A 97 16.16 -0.35 4.52
N GLY A 98 16.12 0.20 5.70
CA GLY A 98 17.30 0.23 6.56
C GLY A 98 18.46 1.04 6.01
N LYS A 99 18.21 1.92 5.09
CA LYS A 99 19.29 2.64 4.40
C LYS A 99 19.08 4.12 4.37
#